data_5f9783f7ad7ad682bd30337987a78612
#
_entry.id   5f9783f7ad7ad682bd30337987a78612
#
_cell.length_a   1.000
_cell.length_b   1.000
_cell.length_c   1.000
_cell.angle_alpha   90.00
_cell.angle_beta   90.00
_cell.angle_gamma   90.00
#
_symmetry.space_group_name_H-M   'P 1'
#
loop_
_entity.id
_entity.type
_entity.pdbx_description
1 polymer ?
#
loop_
_entity_poly.entity_id
_entity_poly.type
_entity_poly.pdbx_seq_one_letter_code
_entity_poly.pdbx_strand_id
1 'polypeptide(L)'
;EVGMYLAMSRVADRQGYPEIAEAYKRYAFEEAEHAAKFAELLGEVLTDDTKKNLEMRAAAEQGACAGKKELATLAKQLNLDAIHDTVHEMAKDEARHGRAFDGLLARYFGK
;
A
#
# COMPACT_ATOMS: atom_id res chain seq x y z
N GLU A 1 4.77 11.98 3.33
CA GLU A 1 6.19 12.11 3.01
C GLU A 1 6.80 10.81 2.47
N VAL A 2 6.35 9.64 2.94
CA VAL A 2 6.89 8.35 2.47
C VAL A 2 6.75 8.22 0.95
N GLY A 3 5.55 8.42 0.43
CA GLY A 3 5.31 8.32 -1.01
C GLY A 3 6.05 9.38 -1.82
N MET A 4 6.11 10.59 -1.30
CA MET A 4 6.82 11.69 -1.93
C MET A 4 8.31 11.39 -2.05
N TYR A 5 8.95 10.91 -0.98
CA TYR A 5 10.36 10.57 -1.00
C TYR A 5 10.66 9.42 -1.95
N LEU A 6 9.80 8.40 -1.99
CA LEU A 6 9.98 7.30 -2.94
C LEU A 6 9.86 7.78 -4.38
N ALA A 7 8.92 8.67 -4.67
CA ALA A 7 8.78 9.25 -6.00
C ALA A 7 10.00 10.10 -6.37
N MET A 8 10.50 10.91 -5.43
CA MET A 8 11.70 11.72 -5.64
C MET A 8 12.94 10.85 -5.86
N SER A 9 13.00 9.70 -5.17
CA SER A 9 14.05 8.71 -5.40
C SER A 9 14.05 8.21 -6.84
N ARG A 10 12.87 7.92 -7.40
CA ARG A 10 12.76 7.47 -8.80
C ARG A 10 13.23 8.55 -9.78
N VAL A 11 12.89 9.80 -9.52
CA VAL A 11 13.37 10.92 -10.35
C VAL A 11 14.89 11.02 -10.29
N ALA A 12 15.47 10.94 -9.09
CA ALA A 12 16.90 11.00 -8.91
C ALA A 12 17.62 9.86 -9.65
N ASP A 13 17.07 8.65 -9.60
CA ASP A 13 17.62 7.50 -10.34
C ASP A 13 17.61 7.76 -11.85
N ARG A 14 16.47 8.22 -12.37
CA ARG A 14 16.36 8.49 -13.82
C ARG A 14 17.33 9.57 -14.28
N GLN A 15 17.66 10.52 -13.41
CA GLN A 15 18.57 11.61 -13.73
C GLN A 15 20.04 11.30 -13.45
N GLY A 16 20.33 10.10 -12.94
CA GLY A 16 21.71 9.66 -12.74
C GLY A 16 22.31 10.04 -11.41
N TYR A 17 21.50 10.19 -10.35
CA TYR A 17 21.96 10.52 -9.01
C TYR A 17 21.66 9.39 -8.01
N PRO A 18 22.38 8.26 -8.10
CA PRO A 18 22.07 7.09 -7.25
C PRO A 18 22.23 7.35 -5.76
N GLU A 19 23.19 8.17 -5.36
CA GLU A 19 23.38 8.49 -3.95
C GLU A 19 22.19 9.28 -3.39
N ILE A 20 21.67 10.22 -4.15
CA ILE A 20 20.49 10.99 -3.76
C ILE A 20 19.26 10.08 -3.71
N ALA A 21 19.11 9.19 -4.69
CA ALA A 21 18.02 8.23 -4.71
C ALA A 21 18.02 7.34 -3.47
N GLU A 22 19.19 6.85 -3.07
CA GLU A 22 19.32 6.02 -1.87
C GLU A 22 18.99 6.79 -0.59
N ALA A 23 19.40 8.07 -0.51
CA ALA A 23 19.07 8.92 0.63
C ALA A 23 17.56 9.08 0.79
N TYR A 24 16.85 9.34 -0.31
CA TYR A 24 15.38 9.43 -0.27
C TYR A 24 14.72 8.14 0.19
N LYS A 25 15.18 6.98 -0.29
CA LYS A 25 14.63 5.68 0.14
C LYS A 25 14.82 5.47 1.63
N ARG A 26 16.02 5.74 2.13
CA ARG A 26 16.32 5.58 3.55
C ARG A 26 15.45 6.46 4.41
N TYR A 27 15.29 7.71 4.03
CA TYR A 27 14.49 8.65 4.81
C TYR A 27 12.98 8.35 4.68
N ALA A 28 12.54 7.77 3.57
CA ALA A 28 11.18 7.28 3.46
C ALA A 28 10.88 6.24 4.54
N PHE A 29 11.79 5.31 4.77
CA PHE A 29 11.65 4.31 5.84
C PHE A 29 11.62 4.94 7.22
N GLU A 30 12.46 5.95 7.47
CA GLU A 30 12.46 6.65 8.75
C GLU A 30 11.13 7.38 8.98
N GLU A 31 10.59 8.01 7.93
CA GLU A 31 9.28 8.66 8.03
C GLU A 31 8.16 7.64 8.26
N ALA A 32 8.26 6.46 7.65
CA ALA A 32 7.31 5.39 7.90
C ALA A 32 7.35 4.95 9.37
N GLU A 33 8.54 4.87 9.97
CA GLU A 33 8.69 4.54 11.39
C GLU A 33 8.05 5.60 12.28
N HIS A 34 8.19 6.89 11.93
CA HIS A 34 7.50 7.96 12.67
C HIS A 34 5.99 7.77 12.60
N ALA A 35 5.46 7.49 11.41
CA ALA A 35 4.03 7.26 11.23
C ALA A 35 3.56 6.05 12.04
N ALA A 36 4.35 4.97 12.09
CA ALA A 36 4.03 3.78 12.86
C ALA A 36 3.94 4.09 14.35
N LYS A 37 4.87 4.88 14.87
CA LYS A 37 4.86 5.28 16.28
C LYS A 37 3.62 6.09 16.62
N PHE A 38 3.25 7.04 15.77
CA PHE A 38 2.02 7.81 15.98
C PHE A 38 0.78 6.93 15.87
N ALA A 39 0.76 5.98 14.94
CA ALA A 39 -0.37 5.07 14.80
C ALA A 39 -0.59 4.26 16.08
N GLU A 40 0.50 3.74 16.66
CA GLU A 40 0.42 3.00 17.93
C GLU A 40 -0.04 3.87 19.10
N LEU A 41 0.48 5.10 19.18
CA LEU A 41 0.11 6.01 20.25
C LEU A 41 -1.36 6.42 20.18
N LEU A 42 -1.88 6.65 18.98
CA LEU A 42 -3.28 7.03 18.78
C LEU A 42 -4.25 5.86 18.94
N GLY A 43 -3.85 4.68 18.49
CA GLY A 43 -4.69 3.49 18.60
C GLY A 43 -5.97 3.54 17.76
N GLU A 44 -6.00 4.36 16.72
CA GLU A 44 -7.20 4.54 15.89
C GLU A 44 -7.27 3.58 14.71
N VAL A 45 -6.11 3.25 14.12
CA VAL A 45 -6.05 2.46 12.88
C VAL A 45 -5.60 1.03 13.12
N LEU A 46 -5.30 0.68 14.36
CA LEU A 46 -4.85 -0.66 14.72
C LEU A 46 -5.29 -0.99 16.13
N THR A 47 -5.19 -2.26 16.49
CA THR A 47 -5.48 -2.74 17.85
C THR A 47 -4.26 -3.50 18.37
N ASP A 48 -4.29 -3.88 19.64
CA ASP A 48 -3.26 -4.73 20.25
C ASP A 48 -3.47 -6.22 19.94
N ASP A 49 -4.42 -6.55 19.10
CA ASP A 49 -4.80 -7.92 18.78
C ASP A 49 -4.47 -8.20 17.31
N THR A 50 -3.50 -9.06 17.07
CA THR A 50 -3.04 -9.40 15.72
C THR A 50 -4.16 -10.00 14.86
N LYS A 51 -5.02 -10.83 15.46
CA LYS A 51 -6.15 -11.41 14.72
C LYS A 51 -7.08 -10.32 14.20
N LYS A 52 -7.46 -9.39 15.08
CA LYS A 52 -8.32 -8.27 14.68
C LYS A 52 -7.66 -7.40 13.62
N ASN A 53 -6.38 -7.13 13.76
CA ASN A 53 -5.65 -6.34 12.77
C ASN A 53 -5.67 -7.03 11.40
N LEU A 54 -5.46 -8.35 11.35
CA LEU A 54 -5.53 -9.11 10.11
C LEU A 54 -6.93 -9.08 9.49
N GLU A 55 -7.96 -9.25 10.32
CA GLU A 55 -9.35 -9.18 9.84
C GLU A 55 -9.67 -7.82 9.23
N MET A 56 -9.27 -6.76 9.90
CA MET A 56 -9.48 -5.40 9.42
C MET A 56 -8.75 -5.15 8.09
N ARG A 57 -7.51 -5.61 7.99
CA ARG A 57 -6.74 -5.39 6.78
C ARG A 57 -7.22 -6.26 5.62
N ALA A 58 -7.62 -7.51 5.87
CA ALA A 58 -8.19 -8.35 4.82
C ALA A 58 -9.43 -7.70 4.21
N ALA A 59 -10.34 -7.21 5.06
CA ALA A 59 -11.54 -6.52 4.58
C ALA A 59 -11.19 -5.22 3.83
N ALA A 60 -10.25 -4.43 4.35
CA ALA A 60 -9.84 -3.17 3.73
C ALA A 60 -9.19 -3.41 2.36
N GLU A 61 -8.36 -4.44 2.22
CA GLU A 61 -7.72 -4.76 0.94
C GLU A 61 -8.75 -5.22 -0.10
N GLN A 62 -9.74 -5.99 0.31
CA GLN A 62 -10.81 -6.41 -0.59
C GLN A 62 -11.64 -5.21 -1.06
N GLY A 63 -11.97 -4.30 -0.16
CA GLY A 63 -12.69 -3.08 -0.51
C GLY A 63 -11.87 -2.16 -1.42
N ALA A 64 -10.58 -2.00 -1.14
CA ALA A 64 -9.69 -1.20 -1.95
C ALA A 64 -9.52 -1.80 -3.36
N CYS A 65 -9.43 -3.13 -3.46
CA CYS A 65 -9.37 -3.82 -4.75
C CYS A 65 -10.61 -3.53 -5.58
N ALA A 66 -11.81 -3.65 -4.99
CA ALA A 66 -13.07 -3.38 -5.68
C ALA A 66 -13.14 -1.93 -6.14
N GLY A 67 -12.79 -0.97 -5.28
CA GLY A 67 -12.80 0.44 -5.62
C GLY A 67 -11.84 0.78 -6.76
N LYS A 68 -10.66 0.19 -6.76
CA LYS A 68 -9.68 0.42 -7.82
C LYS A 68 -10.09 -0.22 -9.14
N LYS A 69 -10.79 -1.36 -9.11
CA LYS A 69 -11.34 -1.96 -10.33
C LYS A 69 -12.36 -1.03 -10.98
N GLU A 70 -13.22 -0.41 -10.18
CA GLU A 70 -14.19 0.57 -10.69
C GLU A 70 -13.48 1.78 -11.29
N LEU A 71 -12.46 2.29 -10.61
CA LEU A 71 -11.68 3.42 -11.09
C LEU A 71 -10.95 3.09 -12.38
N ALA A 72 -10.37 1.89 -12.48
CA ALA A 72 -9.70 1.44 -13.70
C ALA A 72 -10.67 1.37 -14.88
N THR A 73 -11.89 0.85 -14.64
CA THR A 73 -12.94 0.79 -15.67
C THR A 73 -13.28 2.20 -16.17
N LEU A 74 -13.47 3.14 -15.25
CA LEU A 74 -13.77 4.53 -15.60
C LEU A 74 -12.61 5.15 -16.39
N ALA A 75 -11.39 4.93 -15.96
CA ALA A 75 -10.21 5.45 -16.67
C ALA A 75 -10.14 4.91 -18.11
N LYS A 76 -10.47 3.63 -18.31
CA LYS A 76 -10.52 3.02 -19.64
C LYS A 76 -11.58 3.69 -20.52
N GLN A 77 -12.77 3.93 -19.95
CA GLN A 77 -13.86 4.59 -20.67
C GLN A 77 -13.48 6.01 -21.11
N LEU A 78 -12.64 6.68 -20.32
CA LEU A 78 -12.17 8.03 -20.60
C LEU A 78 -10.86 8.07 -21.39
N ASN A 79 -10.37 6.91 -21.84
CA ASN A 79 -9.13 6.78 -22.62
C ASN A 79 -7.89 7.25 -21.85
N LEU A 80 -7.88 7.09 -20.52
CA LEU A 80 -6.74 7.42 -19.67
C LEU A 80 -5.91 6.17 -19.42
N ASP A 81 -5.20 5.71 -20.46
CA ASP A 81 -4.55 4.39 -20.47
C ASP A 81 -3.48 4.24 -19.37
N ALA A 82 -2.65 5.25 -19.16
CA ALA A 82 -1.61 5.19 -18.12
C ALA A 82 -2.23 5.07 -16.73
N ILE A 83 -3.30 5.79 -16.48
CA ILE A 83 -4.03 5.73 -15.19
C ILE A 83 -4.69 4.36 -15.06
N HIS A 84 -5.35 3.88 -16.12
CA HIS A 84 -5.97 2.56 -16.12
C HIS A 84 -4.96 1.48 -15.76
N ASP A 85 -3.82 1.46 -16.43
CA ASP A 85 -2.81 0.42 -16.24
C ASP A 85 -2.24 0.45 -14.81
N THR A 86 -1.95 1.63 -14.30
CA THR A 86 -1.43 1.81 -12.95
C THR A 86 -2.43 1.34 -11.90
N VAL A 87 -3.68 1.79 -11.99
CA VAL A 87 -4.72 1.46 -11.01
C VAL A 87 -5.08 -0.02 -11.11
N HIS A 88 -5.10 -0.58 -12.32
CA HIS A 88 -5.37 -2.00 -12.53
C HIS A 88 -4.31 -2.88 -11.84
N GLU A 89 -3.04 -2.53 -11.96
CA GLU A 89 -1.96 -3.24 -11.25
C GLU A 89 -2.08 -3.11 -9.73
N MET A 90 -2.45 -1.93 -9.23
CA MET A 90 -2.68 -1.73 -7.80
C MET A 90 -3.83 -2.61 -7.30
N ALA A 91 -4.90 -2.75 -8.08
CA ALA A 91 -6.03 -3.62 -7.72
C ALA A 91 -5.57 -5.08 -7.59
N LYS A 92 -4.68 -5.53 -8.48
CA LYS A 92 -4.11 -6.89 -8.40
C LYS A 92 -3.28 -7.07 -7.13
N ASP A 93 -2.47 -6.06 -6.77
CA ASP A 93 -1.68 -6.10 -5.54
C ASP A 93 -2.59 -6.21 -4.33
N GLU A 94 -3.66 -5.43 -4.28
CA GLU A 94 -4.59 -5.43 -3.15
C GLU A 94 -5.35 -6.75 -3.05
N ALA A 95 -5.72 -7.36 -4.18
CA ALA A 95 -6.32 -8.70 -4.18
C ALA A 95 -5.35 -9.74 -3.62
N ARG A 96 -4.07 -9.65 -3.99
CA ARG A 96 -3.03 -10.53 -3.48
C ARG A 96 -2.81 -10.34 -1.99
N HIS A 97 -2.75 -9.09 -1.53
CA HIS A 97 -2.64 -8.76 -0.10
C HIS A 97 -3.82 -9.32 0.69
N GLY A 98 -5.03 -9.15 0.18
CA GLY A 98 -6.24 -9.66 0.83
C GLY A 98 -6.22 -11.17 0.97
N ARG A 99 -5.83 -11.89 -0.09
CA ARG A 99 -5.71 -13.35 -0.03
C ARG A 99 -4.62 -13.79 0.95
N ALA A 100 -3.50 -13.06 0.99
CA ALA A 100 -2.41 -13.37 1.92
C ALA A 100 -2.87 -13.20 3.36
N PHE A 101 -3.58 -12.12 3.68
CA PHE A 101 -4.10 -11.88 5.03
C PHE A 101 -5.13 -12.94 5.41
N ASP A 102 -6.04 -13.29 4.52
CA ASP A 102 -7.01 -14.37 4.76
C ASP A 102 -6.32 -15.70 5.02
N GLY A 103 -5.28 -16.00 4.25
CA GLY A 103 -4.48 -17.21 4.44
C GLY A 103 -3.79 -17.25 5.81
N LEU A 104 -3.23 -16.13 6.25
CA LEU A 104 -2.60 -16.03 7.56
C LEU A 104 -3.63 -16.15 8.69
N LEU A 105 -4.80 -15.55 8.52
CA LEU A 105 -5.90 -15.70 9.47
C LEU A 105 -6.28 -17.17 9.63
N ALA A 106 -6.48 -17.87 8.53
CA ALA A 106 -6.87 -19.27 8.55
C ALA A 106 -5.78 -20.13 9.21
N ARG A 107 -4.51 -19.85 8.88
CA ARG A 107 -3.38 -20.64 9.36
C ARG A 107 -3.15 -20.50 10.87
N TYR A 108 -3.21 -19.29 11.40
CA TYR A 108 -2.85 -19.02 12.80
C TYR A 108 -4.04 -18.93 13.73
N PHE A 109 -5.19 -18.53 13.26
CA PHE A 109 -6.38 -18.26 14.07
C PHE A 109 -7.62 -19.00 13.61
N GLY A 110 -7.55 -19.70 12.49
CA GLY A 110 -8.64 -20.49 11.97
C GLY A 110 -8.70 -21.85 12.63
N LYS A 111 -9.83 -22.48 12.47
CA LYS A 111 -10.06 -23.80 13.02
C LYS A 111 -10.35 -24.77 11.91
#